data_c269e321d082b53bf89354dff100df22
#
_entry.id   c269e321d082b53bf89354dff100df22
#
_cell.length_a   1.000
_cell.length_b   1.000
_cell.length_c   1.000
_cell.angle_alpha   90.00
_cell.angle_beta   90.00
_cell.angle_gamma   90.00
#
_symmetry.space_group_name_H-M   'P 1'
#
loop_
_entity.id
_entity.type
_entity.pdbx_description
1 polymer ?
#
loop_
_entity_poly.entity_id
_entity_poly.type
_entity_poly.pdbx_seq_one_letter_code
_entity_poly.pdbx_strand_id
1 'polypeptide(L)'
;MPEWFTRFLSRFLSLGVVVVLVGLMPDIAGIDPSQSILRARAGAQQLLTAEALQAIREDLQLDRSAAERLWDWLTLAMQGDLGVSWVSGASVMESVQQTAKTSLLLMLTALGMAFVMCMASVLYTVRRWQQNRLDKHHDTLSSVLVSLPEYVIASLLIMVFSIWLGWFPPYGWQGVQNLWLPSLAMALPAAGLFGRLLNDSLKRVLDEPWVITWLSANVSKFQILRFALWRAVSNLIPQIAMTVIGLTGGAVAVEQVFSIPGIGRLILGAAKSQDLPMLQGGLLVLLVFSMLISSASILLQRWFLGHSVTSGKLISSHSTFRFTQSTTKRIVSATIFVLLIGCAGWALMRDPYTIQFTRLESPSFAAPFGADAVGRDLLARVGGGMMSTIKMGIIATFLSLVIGLLLGFVTRYSQGLIEITKGVPYIVAGLLIAGLTGMNPNLSLIHISEPTRRPIIS
;
A
#
# COMPACT_ATOMS: atom_id res chain seq x y z
N MET A 1 -11.07 29.99 15.38
CA MET A 1 -11.29 28.55 15.75
C MET A 1 -9.94 27.94 16.06
N PRO A 2 -9.81 27.07 17.07
CA PRO A 2 -8.54 26.42 17.38
C PRO A 2 -8.13 25.53 16.21
N GLU A 3 -6.84 25.53 15.82
CA GLU A 3 -6.31 24.76 14.67
C GLU A 3 -6.62 23.25 14.75
N TRP A 4 -6.75 22.70 15.95
CA TRP A 4 -7.11 21.29 16.11
C TRP A 4 -8.54 20.99 15.65
N PHE A 5 -9.46 21.94 15.85
CA PHE A 5 -10.86 21.79 15.44
C PHE A 5 -10.99 21.84 13.91
N THR A 6 -10.29 22.76 13.24
CA THR A 6 -10.29 22.85 11.78
C THR A 6 -9.70 21.58 11.14
N ARG A 7 -8.64 21.03 11.71
CA ARG A 7 -8.04 19.76 11.27
C ARG A 7 -8.95 18.56 11.52
N PHE A 8 -9.65 18.53 12.64
CA PHE A 8 -10.63 17.47 12.94
C PHE A 8 -11.82 17.56 11.98
N LEU A 9 -12.38 18.75 11.80
CA LEU A 9 -13.49 19.00 10.88
C LEU A 9 -13.14 18.64 9.43
N SER A 10 -11.95 19.03 8.96
CA SER A 10 -11.43 18.69 7.64
C SER A 10 -11.37 17.17 7.42
N ARG A 11 -10.91 16.40 8.41
CA ARG A 11 -10.83 14.94 8.34
C ARG A 11 -12.22 14.28 8.33
N PHE A 12 -13.12 14.81 9.15
CA PHE A 12 -14.51 14.34 9.19
C PHE A 12 -15.22 14.61 7.86
N LEU A 13 -15.01 15.78 7.27
CA LEU A 13 -15.51 16.10 5.93
C LEU A 13 -14.89 15.21 4.86
N SER A 14 -13.60 14.90 4.96
CA SER A 14 -12.92 13.95 4.05
C SER A 14 -13.55 12.56 4.11
N LEU A 15 -13.83 12.07 5.33
CA LEU A 15 -14.52 10.80 5.53
C LEU A 15 -15.89 10.82 4.84
N GLY A 16 -16.68 11.89 5.07
CA GLY A 16 -17.98 12.06 4.46
C GLY A 16 -17.91 12.06 2.92
N VAL A 17 -16.97 12.82 2.34
CA VAL A 17 -16.78 12.88 0.89
C VAL A 17 -16.45 11.50 0.31
N VAL A 18 -15.55 10.74 0.94
CA VAL A 18 -15.18 9.40 0.47
C VAL A 18 -16.36 8.44 0.55
N VAL A 19 -17.11 8.47 1.66
CA VAL A 19 -18.31 7.63 1.83
C VAL A 19 -19.35 7.95 0.76
N VAL A 20 -19.60 9.24 0.50
CA VAL A 20 -20.52 9.69 -0.55
C VAL A 20 -20.05 9.23 -1.94
N LEU A 21 -18.77 9.44 -2.25
CA LEU A 21 -18.20 8.98 -3.52
C LEU A 21 -18.35 7.46 -3.69
N VAL A 22 -18.07 6.67 -2.65
CA VAL A 22 -18.23 5.21 -2.70
C VAL A 22 -19.69 4.82 -2.91
N GLY A 23 -20.62 5.49 -2.22
CA GLY A 23 -22.05 5.20 -2.33
C GLY A 23 -22.65 5.52 -3.70
N LEU A 24 -22.16 6.58 -4.34
CA LEU A 24 -22.62 6.99 -5.68
C LEU A 24 -21.85 6.31 -6.82
N MET A 25 -20.85 5.52 -6.49
CA MET A 25 -19.88 4.94 -7.42
C MET A 25 -20.49 4.15 -8.58
N PRO A 26 -21.43 3.19 -8.39
CA PRO A 26 -22.01 2.43 -9.48
C PRO A 26 -22.78 3.30 -10.47
N ASP A 27 -23.50 4.29 -9.95
CA ASP A 27 -24.35 5.18 -10.75
C ASP A 27 -23.49 6.17 -11.55
N ILE A 28 -22.42 6.72 -10.95
CA ILE A 28 -21.46 7.59 -11.66
C ILE A 28 -20.76 6.83 -12.79
N ALA A 29 -20.44 5.56 -12.57
CA ALA A 29 -19.81 4.71 -13.58
C ALA A 29 -20.77 4.20 -14.65
N GLY A 30 -22.08 4.33 -14.45
CA GLY A 30 -23.09 3.79 -15.34
C GLY A 30 -23.04 2.26 -15.45
N ILE A 31 -22.52 1.59 -14.41
CA ILE A 31 -22.33 0.14 -14.38
C ILE A 31 -23.47 -0.50 -13.60
N ASP A 32 -24.14 -1.46 -14.22
CA ASP A 32 -25.13 -2.29 -13.55
C ASP A 32 -24.46 -3.41 -12.75
N PRO A 33 -24.52 -3.36 -11.40
CA PRO A 33 -23.88 -4.36 -10.57
C PRO A 33 -24.52 -5.74 -10.64
N SER A 34 -25.76 -5.85 -11.15
CA SER A 34 -26.55 -7.09 -11.17
C SER A 34 -25.80 -8.25 -11.85
N GLN A 35 -25.08 -7.99 -12.95
CA GLN A 35 -24.31 -9.01 -13.66
C GLN A 35 -23.14 -9.55 -12.82
N SER A 36 -22.41 -8.67 -12.17
CA SER A 36 -21.26 -9.04 -11.33
C SER A 36 -21.71 -9.81 -10.10
N ILE A 37 -22.81 -9.38 -9.49
CA ILE A 37 -23.42 -10.04 -8.33
C ILE A 37 -23.97 -11.41 -8.71
N LEU A 38 -24.69 -11.53 -9.83
CA LEU A 38 -25.20 -12.83 -10.30
C LEU A 38 -24.06 -13.82 -10.52
N ARG A 39 -22.98 -13.41 -11.19
CA ARG A 39 -21.79 -14.23 -11.38
C ARG A 39 -21.13 -14.63 -10.05
N ALA A 40 -21.10 -13.73 -9.08
CA ALA A 40 -20.49 -13.99 -7.78
C ALA A 40 -21.35 -14.93 -6.91
N ARG A 41 -22.70 -14.81 -6.95
CA ARG A 41 -23.65 -15.68 -6.22
C ARG A 41 -23.72 -17.09 -6.82
N ALA A 42 -23.78 -17.18 -8.14
CA ALA A 42 -24.13 -18.42 -8.84
C ALA A 42 -22.92 -19.19 -9.39
N GLY A 43 -21.73 -18.60 -9.36
CA GLY A 43 -20.55 -19.16 -10.03
C GLY A 43 -20.58 -19.00 -11.55
N ALA A 44 -19.48 -19.41 -12.21
CA ALA A 44 -19.28 -19.20 -13.66
C ALA A 44 -20.21 -20.03 -14.57
N GLN A 45 -21.04 -20.90 -14.02
CA GLN A 45 -21.84 -21.88 -14.79
C GLN A 45 -23.30 -21.45 -15.03
N GLN A 46 -23.78 -20.42 -14.33
CA GLN A 46 -25.18 -20.01 -14.52
C GLN A 46 -25.33 -19.07 -15.72
N LEU A 47 -26.29 -19.36 -16.59
CA LEU A 47 -26.60 -18.51 -17.74
C LEU A 47 -27.14 -17.16 -17.24
N LEU A 48 -26.60 -16.08 -17.80
CA LEU A 48 -27.07 -14.71 -17.56
C LEU A 48 -28.41 -14.49 -18.28
N THR A 49 -29.49 -15.01 -17.70
CA THR A 49 -30.84 -14.78 -18.24
C THR A 49 -31.33 -13.39 -17.82
N ALA A 50 -32.18 -12.77 -18.68
CA ALA A 50 -32.76 -11.46 -18.37
C ALA A 50 -33.61 -11.51 -17.09
N GLU A 51 -34.33 -12.62 -16.88
CA GLU A 51 -35.17 -12.87 -15.70
C GLU A 51 -34.33 -12.92 -14.40
N ALA A 52 -33.18 -13.62 -14.41
CA ALA A 52 -32.30 -13.69 -13.24
C ALA A 52 -31.69 -12.35 -12.90
N LEU A 53 -31.34 -11.54 -13.91
CA LEU A 53 -30.83 -10.18 -13.71
C LEU A 53 -31.88 -9.25 -13.11
N GLN A 54 -33.13 -9.37 -13.59
CA GLN A 54 -34.23 -8.58 -13.08
C GLN A 54 -34.60 -8.97 -11.64
N ALA A 55 -34.59 -10.25 -11.30
CA ALA A 55 -34.81 -10.72 -9.94
C ALA A 55 -33.77 -10.13 -8.96
N ILE A 56 -32.49 -10.04 -9.36
CA ILE A 56 -31.44 -9.39 -8.54
C ILE A 56 -31.68 -7.89 -8.39
N ARG A 57 -32.09 -7.19 -9.46
CA ARG A 57 -32.39 -5.76 -9.39
C ARG A 57 -33.53 -5.47 -8.41
N GLU A 58 -34.58 -6.28 -8.44
CA GLU A 58 -35.72 -6.18 -7.53
C GLU A 58 -35.32 -6.52 -6.08
N ASP A 59 -34.57 -7.63 -5.87
CA ASP A 59 -34.07 -8.08 -4.56
C ASP A 59 -33.23 -7.03 -3.88
N LEU A 60 -32.32 -6.37 -4.64
CA LEU A 60 -31.39 -5.38 -4.13
C LEU A 60 -31.89 -3.93 -4.27
N GLN A 61 -33.12 -3.73 -4.75
CA GLN A 61 -33.74 -2.42 -4.96
C GLN A 61 -32.86 -1.46 -5.77
N LEU A 62 -32.21 -1.98 -6.83
CA LEU A 62 -31.27 -1.20 -7.64
C LEU A 62 -31.96 -0.11 -8.48
N ASP A 63 -33.26 -0.20 -8.65
CA ASP A 63 -34.08 0.79 -9.38
C ASP A 63 -34.33 2.07 -8.58
N ARG A 64 -34.03 2.08 -7.26
CA ARG A 64 -34.08 3.28 -6.43
C ARG A 64 -32.93 4.23 -6.76
N SER A 65 -33.14 5.52 -6.59
CA SER A 65 -32.08 6.50 -6.84
C SER A 65 -30.84 6.25 -5.96
N ALA A 66 -29.64 6.52 -6.50
CA ALA A 66 -28.39 6.40 -5.77
C ALA A 66 -28.38 7.21 -4.47
N ALA A 67 -28.99 8.40 -4.49
CA ALA A 67 -29.10 9.27 -3.33
C ALA A 67 -29.94 8.64 -2.21
N GLU A 68 -31.05 8.00 -2.54
CA GLU A 68 -31.90 7.30 -1.57
C GLU A 68 -31.18 6.12 -0.96
N ARG A 69 -30.53 5.28 -1.78
CA ARG A 69 -29.74 4.12 -1.29
C ARG A 69 -28.62 4.57 -0.36
N LEU A 70 -27.92 5.66 -0.72
CA LEU A 70 -26.86 6.21 0.10
C LEU A 70 -27.39 6.75 1.43
N TRP A 71 -28.53 7.45 1.39
CA TRP A 71 -29.15 8.00 2.60
C TRP A 71 -29.60 6.90 3.56
N ASP A 72 -30.26 5.87 3.04
CA ASP A 72 -30.68 4.71 3.83
C ASP A 72 -29.47 4.01 4.46
N TRP A 73 -28.39 3.79 3.68
CA TRP A 73 -27.18 3.20 4.20
C TRP A 73 -26.51 4.07 5.28
N LEU A 74 -26.45 5.40 5.10
CA LEU A 74 -25.90 6.33 6.10
C LEU A 74 -26.70 6.31 7.39
N THR A 75 -28.02 6.25 7.31
CA THR A 75 -28.90 6.20 8.51
C THR A 75 -28.73 4.90 9.28
N LEU A 76 -28.58 3.77 8.61
CA LEU A 76 -28.27 2.47 9.20
C LEU A 76 -26.86 2.45 9.80
N ALA A 77 -25.88 2.98 9.08
CA ALA A 77 -24.48 3.05 9.54
C ALA A 77 -24.34 3.90 10.83
N MET A 78 -25.09 4.98 10.98
CA MET A 78 -25.14 5.78 12.22
C MET A 78 -25.74 5.01 13.40
N GLN A 79 -26.54 3.99 13.14
CA GLN A 79 -27.09 3.09 14.17
C GLN A 79 -26.18 1.88 14.44
N GLY A 80 -25.03 1.81 13.74
CA GLY A 80 -24.07 0.71 13.85
C GLY A 80 -24.36 -0.49 12.96
N ASP A 81 -25.34 -0.37 12.05
CA ASP A 81 -25.64 -1.39 11.05
C ASP A 81 -25.07 -0.97 9.68
N LEU A 82 -24.11 -1.75 9.17
CA LEU A 82 -23.51 -1.53 7.85
C LEU A 82 -24.23 -2.27 6.72
N GLY A 83 -25.37 -2.93 7.04
CA GLY A 83 -26.16 -3.70 6.11
C GLY A 83 -25.61 -5.12 5.88
N VAL A 84 -26.08 -5.74 4.80
CA VAL A 84 -25.73 -7.10 4.40
C VAL A 84 -25.03 -7.12 3.05
N SER A 85 -24.12 -8.07 2.87
CA SER A 85 -23.41 -8.28 1.60
C SER A 85 -24.41 -8.65 0.49
N TRP A 86 -24.31 -7.99 -0.62
CA TRP A 86 -25.13 -8.30 -1.80
C TRP A 86 -24.79 -9.66 -2.44
N VAL A 87 -23.59 -10.16 -2.19
CA VAL A 87 -23.11 -11.43 -2.73
C VAL A 87 -23.40 -12.59 -1.79
N SER A 88 -22.99 -12.49 -0.53
CA SER A 88 -23.08 -13.60 0.42
C SER A 88 -24.31 -13.55 1.34
N GLY A 89 -24.99 -12.40 1.45
CA GLY A 89 -26.07 -12.20 2.41
C GLY A 89 -25.60 -12.09 3.87
N ALA A 90 -24.29 -12.17 4.11
CA ALA A 90 -23.72 -12.08 5.45
C ALA A 90 -23.72 -10.64 5.98
N SER A 91 -23.77 -10.48 7.31
CA SER A 91 -23.62 -9.16 7.96
C SER A 91 -22.28 -8.52 7.60
N VAL A 92 -22.32 -7.29 7.08
CA VAL A 92 -21.12 -6.53 6.73
C VAL A 92 -20.33 -6.22 8.00
N MET A 93 -20.98 -5.84 9.10
CA MET A 93 -20.34 -5.50 10.37
C MET A 93 -19.51 -6.68 10.90
N GLU A 94 -20.06 -7.88 10.94
CA GLU A 94 -19.34 -9.07 11.41
C GLU A 94 -18.17 -9.42 10.50
N SER A 95 -18.39 -9.41 9.18
CA SER A 95 -17.37 -9.71 8.18
C SER A 95 -16.18 -8.74 8.27
N VAL A 96 -16.48 -7.45 8.39
CA VAL A 96 -15.47 -6.40 8.51
C VAL A 96 -14.73 -6.46 9.85
N GLN A 97 -15.43 -6.72 10.95
CA GLN A 97 -14.78 -6.87 12.26
C GLN A 97 -13.83 -8.06 12.29
N GLN A 98 -14.23 -9.21 11.75
CA GLN A 98 -13.40 -10.40 11.71
C GLN A 98 -12.16 -10.20 10.85
N THR A 99 -12.32 -9.66 9.65
CA THR A 99 -11.22 -9.40 8.72
C THR A 99 -10.29 -8.30 9.23
N ALA A 100 -10.84 -7.25 9.86
CA ALA A 100 -10.04 -6.19 10.49
C ALA A 100 -9.17 -6.72 11.64
N LYS A 101 -9.68 -7.61 12.48
CA LYS A 101 -8.87 -8.26 13.53
C LYS A 101 -7.70 -9.03 12.94
N THR A 102 -7.92 -9.77 11.85
CA THR A 102 -6.88 -10.53 11.15
C THR A 102 -5.81 -9.60 10.59
N SER A 103 -6.21 -8.56 9.86
CA SER A 103 -5.26 -7.57 9.31
C SER A 103 -4.51 -6.82 10.41
N LEU A 104 -5.18 -6.44 11.49
CA LEU A 104 -4.55 -5.76 12.63
C LEU A 104 -3.50 -6.65 13.29
N LEU A 105 -3.79 -7.93 13.49
CA LEU A 105 -2.83 -8.89 14.04
C LEU A 105 -1.62 -9.04 13.11
N LEU A 106 -1.85 -9.17 11.80
CA LEU A 106 -0.79 -9.23 10.79
C LEU A 106 0.08 -7.97 10.82
N MET A 107 -0.53 -6.80 10.87
CA MET A 107 0.20 -5.51 10.91
C MET A 107 0.99 -5.34 12.20
N LEU A 108 0.42 -5.69 13.36
CA LEU A 108 1.12 -5.58 14.64
C LEU A 108 2.32 -6.53 14.72
N THR A 109 2.20 -7.74 14.21
CA THR A 109 3.33 -8.69 14.15
C THR A 109 4.40 -8.21 13.16
N ALA A 110 4.01 -7.69 11.99
CA ALA A 110 4.93 -7.10 11.03
C ALA A 110 5.67 -5.87 11.60
N LEU A 111 4.96 -4.97 12.27
CA LEU A 111 5.55 -3.80 12.94
C LEU A 111 6.48 -4.21 14.08
N GLY A 112 6.12 -5.23 14.86
CA GLY A 112 6.98 -5.79 15.89
C GLY A 112 8.30 -6.33 15.34
N MET A 113 8.23 -7.13 14.27
CA MET A 113 9.43 -7.62 13.56
C MET A 113 10.25 -6.47 12.96
N ALA A 114 9.60 -5.52 12.30
CA ALA A 114 10.26 -4.35 11.73
C ALA A 114 10.96 -3.51 12.81
N PHE A 115 10.34 -3.35 13.98
CA PHE A 115 10.93 -2.64 15.11
C PHE A 115 12.19 -3.35 15.63
N VAL A 116 12.17 -4.67 15.80
CA VAL A 116 13.33 -5.45 16.24
C VAL A 116 14.49 -5.32 15.24
N MET A 117 14.21 -5.43 13.95
CA MET A 117 15.21 -5.29 12.88
C MET A 117 15.76 -3.85 12.81
N CYS A 118 14.89 -2.85 12.93
CA CYS A 118 15.29 -1.44 12.99
C CYS A 118 16.19 -1.19 14.20
N MET A 119 15.84 -1.73 15.37
CA MET A 119 16.64 -1.57 16.59
C MET A 119 18.03 -2.20 16.45
N ALA A 120 18.15 -3.36 15.79
CA ALA A 120 19.45 -3.97 15.49
C ALA A 120 20.32 -3.05 14.61
N SER A 121 19.72 -2.42 13.59
CA SER A 121 20.39 -1.43 12.72
C SER A 121 20.86 -0.18 13.49
N VAL A 122 20.00 0.35 14.37
CA VAL A 122 20.34 1.50 15.23
C VAL A 122 21.45 1.14 16.21
N LEU A 123 21.40 -0.01 16.85
CA LEU A 123 22.46 -0.47 17.75
C LEU A 123 23.82 -0.59 17.04
N TYR A 124 23.81 -1.05 15.78
CA TYR A 124 25.03 -1.05 14.95
C TYR A 124 25.58 0.38 14.75
N THR A 125 24.73 1.33 14.39
CA THR A 125 25.11 2.75 14.21
C THR A 125 25.66 3.35 15.50
N VAL A 126 24.99 3.08 16.63
CA VAL A 126 25.43 3.54 17.96
C VAL A 126 26.82 2.99 18.32
N ARG A 127 27.04 1.68 18.13
CA ARG A 127 28.36 1.07 18.39
C ARG A 127 29.46 1.71 17.55
N ARG A 128 29.19 1.99 16.28
CA ARG A 128 30.12 2.68 15.37
C ARG A 128 30.43 4.10 15.84
N TRP A 129 29.42 4.83 16.30
CA TRP A 129 29.63 6.17 16.88
C TRP A 129 30.50 6.12 18.15
N GLN A 130 30.24 5.21 19.06
CA GLN A 130 31.02 5.05 20.27
C GLN A 130 32.50 4.73 20.01
N GLN A 131 32.78 4.04 18.88
CA GLN A 131 34.12 3.70 18.42
C GLN A 131 34.80 4.84 17.61
N ASN A 132 34.15 6.00 17.45
CA ASN A 132 34.59 7.12 16.59
C ASN A 132 34.75 6.68 15.10
N ARG A 133 33.97 5.69 14.64
CA ARG A 133 34.04 5.12 13.29
C ARG A 133 32.70 5.33 12.54
N LEU A 134 32.07 6.50 12.75
CA LEU A 134 30.82 6.80 12.11
C LEU A 134 31.07 7.07 10.62
N ASP A 135 30.81 6.07 9.78
CA ASP A 135 30.88 6.23 8.33
C ASP A 135 29.66 7.01 7.82
N LYS A 136 29.93 7.99 6.98
CA LYS A 136 28.88 8.73 6.26
C LYS A 136 28.26 7.92 5.12
N HIS A 137 28.61 6.63 5.00
CA HIS A 137 28.10 5.79 3.94
C HIS A 137 26.64 5.42 4.18
N HIS A 138 25.86 5.52 3.11
CA HIS A 138 24.47 5.09 3.08
C HIS A 138 24.38 3.61 3.42
N ASP A 139 23.41 3.24 4.24
CA ASP A 139 23.06 1.88 4.56
C ASP A 139 22.48 1.20 3.30
N THR A 140 23.36 0.51 2.56
CA THR A 140 23.01 -0.13 1.28
C THR A 140 21.94 -1.20 1.49
N LEU A 141 22.01 -1.92 2.63
CA LEU A 141 21.05 -2.97 2.96
C LEU A 141 19.63 -2.39 3.14
N SER A 142 19.50 -1.33 3.93
CA SER A 142 18.21 -0.65 4.12
C SER A 142 17.65 -0.12 2.80
N SER A 143 18.52 0.36 1.91
CA SER A 143 18.09 0.85 0.59
C SER A 143 17.58 -0.28 -0.31
N VAL A 144 18.21 -1.45 -0.28
CA VAL A 144 17.76 -2.64 -1.01
C VAL A 144 16.43 -3.12 -0.47
N LEU A 145 16.28 -3.23 0.86
CA LEU A 145 15.04 -3.69 1.48
C LEU A 145 13.84 -2.80 1.15
N VAL A 146 14.03 -1.47 1.12
CA VAL A 146 12.96 -0.50 0.78
C VAL A 146 12.55 -0.58 -0.69
N SER A 147 13.47 -0.97 -1.59
CA SER A 147 13.18 -1.01 -3.03
C SER A 147 12.44 -2.27 -3.48
N LEU A 148 12.36 -3.30 -2.63
CA LEU A 148 11.65 -4.54 -2.97
C LEU A 148 10.17 -4.43 -2.58
N PRO A 149 9.24 -4.63 -3.53
CA PRO A 149 7.81 -4.68 -3.22
C PRO A 149 7.46 -5.86 -2.32
N GLU A 150 6.52 -5.66 -1.38
CA GLU A 150 6.12 -6.67 -0.40
C GLU A 150 5.66 -7.99 -1.05
N TYR A 151 4.92 -7.92 -2.18
CA TYR A 151 4.44 -9.12 -2.87
C TYR A 151 5.57 -9.94 -3.52
N VAL A 152 6.66 -9.29 -3.94
CA VAL A 152 7.85 -9.99 -4.46
C VAL A 152 8.54 -10.72 -3.32
N ILE A 153 8.73 -10.04 -2.19
CA ILE A 153 9.29 -10.65 -0.98
C ILE A 153 8.40 -11.81 -0.52
N ALA A 154 7.08 -11.62 -0.49
CA ALA A 154 6.11 -12.65 -0.14
C ALA A 154 6.27 -13.92 -1.01
N SER A 155 6.35 -13.75 -2.33
CA SER A 155 6.53 -14.85 -3.27
C SER A 155 7.88 -15.57 -3.08
N LEU A 156 8.96 -14.82 -2.85
CA LEU A 156 10.28 -15.40 -2.56
C LEU A 156 10.31 -16.16 -1.23
N LEU A 157 9.66 -15.62 -0.19
CA LEU A 157 9.57 -16.31 1.10
C LEU A 157 8.76 -17.60 1.01
N ILE A 158 7.66 -17.62 0.26
CA ILE A 158 6.91 -18.86 -0.01
C ILE A 158 7.80 -19.86 -0.74
N MET A 159 8.48 -19.44 -1.80
CA MET A 159 9.32 -20.34 -2.58
C MET A 159 10.43 -20.98 -1.74
N VAL A 160 11.14 -20.16 -0.94
CA VAL A 160 12.28 -20.65 -0.15
C VAL A 160 11.80 -21.40 1.10
N PHE A 161 10.95 -20.81 1.93
CA PHE A 161 10.64 -21.34 3.25
C PHE A 161 9.47 -22.34 3.26
N SER A 162 8.53 -22.21 2.32
CA SER A 162 7.39 -23.13 2.25
C SER A 162 7.64 -24.28 1.28
N ILE A 163 8.16 -23.99 0.05
CA ILE A 163 8.28 -25.00 -0.99
C ILE A 163 9.61 -25.75 -0.86
N TRP A 164 10.75 -25.04 -0.77
CA TRP A 164 12.07 -25.72 -0.74
C TRP A 164 12.40 -26.30 0.64
N LEU A 165 12.15 -25.54 1.71
CA LEU A 165 12.49 -25.94 3.08
C LEU A 165 11.36 -26.66 3.81
N GLY A 166 10.09 -26.45 3.41
CA GLY A 166 8.93 -27.06 4.07
C GLY A 166 8.68 -26.61 5.52
N TRP A 167 9.23 -25.45 5.92
CA TRP A 167 9.16 -25.00 7.32
C TRP A 167 7.83 -24.35 7.69
N PHE A 168 7.18 -23.71 6.73
CA PHE A 168 5.95 -22.95 6.95
C PHE A 168 4.89 -23.28 5.90
N PRO A 169 3.60 -23.19 6.23
CA PRO A 169 2.53 -23.35 5.25
C PRO A 169 2.58 -22.24 4.21
N PRO A 170 2.36 -22.56 2.90
CA PRO A 170 2.47 -21.58 1.82
C PRO A 170 1.31 -20.58 1.78
N TYR A 171 0.12 -20.97 2.24
CA TYR A 171 -1.10 -20.14 2.22
C TYR A 171 -2.11 -20.61 3.27
N GLY A 172 -3.14 -19.77 3.47
CA GLY A 172 -4.24 -20.06 4.41
C GLY A 172 -4.11 -19.31 5.73
N TRP A 173 -5.08 -19.56 6.62
CA TRP A 173 -5.18 -18.91 7.93
C TRP A 173 -5.66 -19.94 8.96
N GLN A 174 -4.76 -20.73 9.50
CA GLN A 174 -5.06 -21.83 10.42
C GLN A 174 -4.39 -21.67 11.80
N GLY A 175 -3.74 -20.53 12.05
CA GLY A 175 -3.10 -20.27 13.33
C GLY A 175 -1.81 -19.44 13.21
N VAL A 176 -1.05 -19.39 14.30
CA VAL A 176 0.16 -18.55 14.44
C VAL A 176 1.23 -18.89 13.40
N GLN A 177 1.29 -20.14 12.93
CA GLN A 177 2.28 -20.55 11.91
C GLN A 177 2.08 -19.82 10.57
N ASN A 178 0.85 -19.46 10.23
CA ASN A 178 0.53 -18.70 9.02
C ASN A 178 0.84 -17.21 9.14
N LEU A 179 1.22 -16.71 10.33
CA LEU A 179 1.55 -15.29 10.55
C LEU A 179 3.00 -14.95 10.17
N TRP A 180 3.95 -15.89 10.32
CA TRP A 180 5.38 -15.57 10.25
C TRP A 180 5.82 -15.05 8.89
N LEU A 181 5.56 -15.78 7.81
CA LEU A 181 6.00 -15.38 6.48
C LEU A 181 5.31 -14.11 5.97
N PRO A 182 3.97 -13.96 6.08
CA PRO A 182 3.30 -12.72 5.69
C PRO A 182 3.79 -11.50 6.48
N SER A 183 3.95 -11.65 7.80
CA SER A 183 4.47 -10.57 8.66
C SER A 183 5.90 -10.20 8.28
N LEU A 184 6.75 -11.19 7.98
CA LEU A 184 8.13 -10.95 7.54
C LEU A 184 8.18 -10.24 6.18
N ALA A 185 7.30 -10.61 5.24
CA ALA A 185 7.20 -9.95 3.93
C ALA A 185 6.91 -8.46 4.06
N MET A 186 6.04 -8.07 4.99
CA MET A 186 5.73 -6.67 5.28
C MET A 186 6.80 -6.01 6.16
N ALA A 187 7.41 -6.75 7.07
CA ALA A 187 8.39 -6.22 8.02
C ALA A 187 9.71 -5.82 7.35
N LEU A 188 10.17 -6.55 6.34
CA LEU A 188 11.47 -6.30 5.69
C LEU A 188 11.55 -4.91 5.05
N PRO A 189 10.61 -4.47 4.18
CA PRO A 189 10.63 -3.12 3.62
C PRO A 189 10.44 -2.04 4.69
N ALA A 190 9.54 -2.29 5.66
CA ALA A 190 9.28 -1.36 6.76
C ALA A 190 10.52 -1.19 7.65
N ALA A 191 11.21 -2.26 7.98
CA ALA A 191 12.46 -2.23 8.74
C ALA A 191 13.57 -1.46 7.99
N GLY A 192 13.69 -1.69 6.68
CA GLY A 192 14.60 -0.94 5.81
C GLY A 192 14.31 0.56 5.86
N LEU A 193 13.04 0.95 5.73
CA LEU A 193 12.63 2.35 5.76
C LEU A 193 12.85 2.98 7.14
N PHE A 194 12.35 2.36 8.20
CA PHE A 194 12.51 2.86 9.57
C PHE A 194 13.99 2.92 10.00
N GLY A 195 14.75 1.87 9.68
CA GLY A 195 16.19 1.82 9.95
C GLY A 195 16.94 2.95 9.26
N ARG A 196 16.68 3.16 7.97
CA ARG A 196 17.27 4.26 7.20
C ARG A 196 16.91 5.62 7.79
N LEU A 197 15.61 5.90 7.98
CA LEU A 197 15.15 7.19 8.50
C LEU A 197 15.71 7.49 9.88
N LEU A 198 15.69 6.50 10.77
CA LEU A 198 16.16 6.69 12.15
C LEU A 198 17.68 6.82 12.21
N ASN A 199 18.44 6.03 11.46
CA ASN A 199 19.89 6.15 11.37
C ASN A 199 20.31 7.50 10.78
N ASP A 200 19.67 7.96 9.70
CA ASP A 200 19.95 9.26 9.09
C ASP A 200 19.59 10.41 10.03
N SER A 201 18.46 10.31 10.76
CA SER A 201 18.09 11.31 11.76
C SER A 201 19.06 11.32 12.95
N LEU A 202 19.43 10.13 13.45
CA LEU A 202 20.36 10.00 14.57
C LEU A 202 21.75 10.53 14.21
N LYS A 203 22.28 10.22 13.03
CA LYS A 203 23.55 10.75 12.53
C LYS A 203 23.55 12.28 12.49
N ARG A 204 22.47 12.89 11.94
CA ARG A 204 22.32 14.35 11.91
C ARG A 204 22.32 14.97 13.30
N VAL A 205 21.59 14.38 14.24
CA VAL A 205 21.52 14.87 15.62
C VAL A 205 22.87 14.73 16.33
N LEU A 206 23.60 13.66 16.09
CA LEU A 206 24.93 13.43 16.67
C LEU A 206 26.01 14.35 16.09
N ASP A 207 25.82 14.91 14.90
CA ASP A 207 26.69 15.91 14.28
C ASP A 207 26.35 17.34 14.73
N GLU A 208 25.33 17.57 15.58
CA GLU A 208 24.98 18.91 16.08
C GLU A 208 26.00 19.44 17.09
N PRO A 209 26.23 20.79 17.14
CA PRO A 209 27.25 21.41 18.01
C PRO A 209 27.09 21.10 19.49
N TRP A 210 25.85 20.91 20.00
CA TRP A 210 25.62 20.58 21.41
C TRP A 210 26.28 19.26 21.83
N VAL A 211 26.41 18.30 20.92
CA VAL A 211 27.06 17.01 21.20
C VAL A 211 28.53 17.22 21.51
N ILE A 212 29.21 18.06 20.72
CA ILE A 212 30.62 18.41 20.95
C ILE A 212 30.79 19.13 22.30
N THR A 213 29.92 20.11 22.59
CA THR A 213 29.90 20.82 23.86
C THR A 213 29.71 19.88 25.05
N TRP A 214 28.78 18.93 24.95
CA TRP A 214 28.55 17.97 26.03
C TRP A 214 29.71 16.97 26.20
N LEU A 215 30.33 16.55 25.11
CA LEU A 215 31.54 15.71 25.17
C LEU A 215 32.68 16.46 25.84
N SER A 216 32.91 17.77 25.54
CA SER A 216 33.91 18.62 26.18
C SER A 216 33.60 18.87 27.65
N ALA A 217 32.32 18.92 28.02
CA ALA A 217 31.86 19.01 29.41
C ALA A 217 31.88 17.65 30.15
N ASN A 218 32.47 16.61 29.55
CA ASN A 218 32.59 15.27 30.11
C ASN A 218 31.24 14.59 30.47
N VAL A 219 30.16 14.96 29.75
CA VAL A 219 28.87 14.27 29.88
C VAL A 219 28.97 12.85 29.28
N SER A 220 28.38 11.89 29.96
CA SER A 220 28.48 10.48 29.54
C SER A 220 27.91 10.25 28.15
N LYS A 221 28.58 9.43 27.32
CA LYS A 221 28.11 9.05 25.98
C LYS A 221 26.68 8.44 26.00
N PHE A 222 26.31 7.77 27.08
CA PHE A 222 24.95 7.21 27.24
C PHE A 222 23.88 8.30 27.37
N GLN A 223 24.15 9.38 28.14
CA GLN A 223 23.22 10.50 28.25
C GLN A 223 23.08 11.24 26.93
N ILE A 224 24.20 11.52 26.25
CA ILE A 224 24.19 12.13 24.91
C ILE A 224 23.32 11.28 23.95
N LEU A 225 23.54 9.98 23.91
CA LEU A 225 22.82 9.07 23.04
C LEU A 225 21.32 9.02 23.36
N ARG A 226 20.95 8.99 24.65
CA ARG A 226 19.55 9.03 25.08
C ARG A 226 18.83 10.27 24.55
N PHE A 227 19.45 11.44 24.68
CA PHE A 227 18.87 12.69 24.17
C PHE A 227 18.87 12.74 22.64
N ALA A 228 19.92 12.25 22.00
CA ALA A 228 19.98 12.18 20.54
C ALA A 228 18.90 11.26 19.95
N LEU A 229 18.69 10.08 20.55
CA LEU A 229 17.63 9.15 20.14
C LEU A 229 16.23 9.76 20.35
N TRP A 230 16.00 10.38 21.52
CA TRP A 230 14.73 11.04 21.80
C TRP A 230 14.41 12.09 20.74
N ARG A 231 15.38 12.93 20.39
CA ARG A 231 15.23 13.98 19.38
C ARG A 231 15.07 13.40 17.97
N ALA A 232 15.84 12.36 17.62
CA ALA A 232 15.77 11.71 16.33
C ALA A 232 14.40 11.06 16.09
N VAL A 233 13.87 10.34 17.09
CA VAL A 233 12.55 9.71 17.03
C VAL A 233 11.43 10.74 16.93
N SER A 234 11.48 11.80 17.74
CA SER A 234 10.46 12.86 17.77
C SER A 234 10.21 13.47 16.40
N ASN A 235 11.27 13.68 15.62
CA ASN A 235 11.21 14.26 14.29
C ASN A 235 10.59 13.28 13.24
N LEU A 236 10.58 12.00 13.52
CA LEU A 236 10.13 10.95 12.61
C LEU A 236 8.71 10.46 12.87
N ILE A 237 8.09 10.85 13.98
CA ILE A 237 6.75 10.39 14.36
C ILE A 237 5.73 10.54 13.22
N PRO A 238 5.61 11.68 12.50
CA PRO A 238 4.65 11.81 11.40
C PRO A 238 4.95 10.86 10.25
N GLN A 239 6.24 10.63 9.95
CA GLN A 239 6.67 9.77 8.87
C GLN A 239 6.44 8.30 9.18
N ILE A 240 6.67 7.89 10.44
CA ILE A 240 6.33 6.56 10.94
C ILE A 240 4.83 6.32 10.81
N ALA A 241 3.99 7.28 11.22
CA ALA A 241 2.54 7.17 11.10
C ALA A 241 2.08 7.03 9.64
N MET A 242 2.63 7.83 8.73
CA MET A 242 2.34 7.69 7.29
C MET A 242 2.76 6.32 6.74
N THR A 243 3.88 5.77 7.21
CA THR A 243 4.33 4.43 6.81
C THR A 243 3.40 3.35 7.36
N VAL A 244 2.93 3.47 8.60
CA VAL A 244 1.96 2.53 9.19
C VAL A 244 0.64 2.55 8.41
N ILE A 245 0.16 3.74 8.01
CA ILE A 245 -1.01 3.86 7.12
C ILE A 245 -0.71 3.23 5.76
N GLY A 246 0.48 3.44 5.21
CA GLY A 246 0.92 2.84 3.95
C GLY A 246 0.97 1.31 3.98
N LEU A 247 1.33 0.72 5.13
CA LEU A 247 1.33 -0.73 5.33
C LEU A 247 -0.06 -1.36 5.17
N THR A 248 -1.15 -0.61 5.40
CA THR A 248 -2.51 -1.13 5.12
C THR A 248 -2.66 -1.51 3.65
N GLY A 249 -1.93 -0.84 2.80
CA GLY A 249 -1.91 -1.12 1.38
C GLY A 249 -1.03 -2.26 0.96
N GLY A 250 0.16 -2.34 1.49
CA GLY A 250 1.04 -3.50 1.33
C GLY A 250 0.36 -4.76 1.85
N ALA A 251 -0.43 -4.64 2.93
CA ALA A 251 -1.22 -5.74 3.48
C ALA A 251 -2.17 -6.35 2.45
N VAL A 252 -2.84 -5.55 1.60
CA VAL A 252 -3.77 -6.06 0.56
C VAL A 252 -3.06 -7.08 -0.34
N ALA A 253 -1.86 -6.74 -0.82
CA ALA A 253 -1.09 -7.61 -1.71
C ALA A 253 -0.62 -8.88 -0.99
N VAL A 254 -0.13 -8.75 0.25
CA VAL A 254 0.33 -9.87 1.07
C VAL A 254 -0.82 -10.79 1.45
N GLU A 255 -1.97 -10.24 1.88
CA GLU A 255 -3.19 -11.01 2.18
C GLU A 255 -3.67 -11.80 0.97
N GLN A 256 -3.56 -11.22 -0.23
CA GLN A 256 -3.92 -11.90 -1.48
C GLN A 256 -2.97 -13.05 -1.78
N VAL A 257 -1.65 -12.83 -1.70
CA VAL A 257 -0.62 -13.84 -1.99
C VAL A 257 -0.70 -15.03 -1.04
N PHE A 258 -0.83 -14.77 0.27
CA PHE A 258 -0.93 -15.82 1.30
C PHE A 258 -2.37 -16.33 1.54
N SER A 259 -3.35 -15.83 0.81
CA SER A 259 -4.77 -16.19 0.99
C SER A 259 -5.29 -15.95 2.41
N ILE A 260 -4.85 -14.86 3.06
CA ILE A 260 -5.29 -14.48 4.42
C ILE A 260 -6.64 -13.78 4.35
N PRO A 261 -7.62 -14.13 5.22
CA PRO A 261 -8.93 -13.45 5.27
C PRO A 261 -8.81 -12.08 5.98
N GLY A 262 -8.09 -11.15 5.36
CA GLY A 262 -7.90 -9.80 5.85
C GLY A 262 -8.83 -8.78 5.20
N ILE A 263 -8.84 -7.55 5.77
CA ILE A 263 -9.71 -6.46 5.31
C ILE A 263 -9.36 -5.99 3.89
N GLY A 264 -8.08 -6.02 3.52
CA GLY A 264 -7.65 -5.65 2.17
C GLY A 264 -8.16 -6.61 1.11
N ARG A 265 -8.09 -7.92 1.40
CA ARG A 265 -8.64 -8.96 0.52
C ARG A 265 -10.17 -8.89 0.43
N LEU A 266 -10.84 -8.60 1.55
CA LEU A 266 -12.29 -8.39 1.59
C LEU A 266 -12.71 -7.22 0.68
N ILE A 267 -12.07 -6.07 0.81
CA ILE A 267 -12.35 -4.87 0.00
C ILE A 267 -12.09 -5.14 -1.49
N LEU A 268 -10.97 -5.80 -1.81
CA LEU A 268 -10.64 -6.16 -3.19
C LEU A 268 -11.67 -7.15 -3.78
N GLY A 269 -12.12 -8.12 -3.00
CA GLY A 269 -13.20 -9.04 -3.38
C GLY A 269 -14.51 -8.31 -3.63
N ALA A 270 -14.92 -7.44 -2.70
CA ALA A 270 -16.13 -6.63 -2.80
C ALA A 270 -16.08 -5.69 -4.03
N ALA A 271 -14.95 -5.07 -4.32
CA ALA A 271 -14.76 -4.24 -5.51
C ALA A 271 -14.92 -5.05 -6.81
N LYS A 272 -14.34 -6.26 -6.87
CA LYS A 272 -14.44 -7.14 -8.04
C LYS A 272 -15.85 -7.65 -8.29
N SER A 273 -16.59 -7.97 -7.23
CA SER A 273 -17.97 -8.46 -7.31
C SER A 273 -19.02 -7.35 -7.30
N GLN A 274 -18.59 -6.08 -7.16
CA GLN A 274 -19.46 -4.91 -7.02
C GLN A 274 -20.44 -5.00 -5.82
N ASP A 275 -19.99 -5.64 -4.75
CA ASP A 275 -20.70 -5.73 -3.47
C ASP A 275 -20.56 -4.40 -2.72
N LEU A 276 -21.48 -3.48 -2.98
CA LEU A 276 -21.39 -2.09 -2.50
C LEU A 276 -21.40 -1.99 -0.97
N PRO A 277 -22.32 -2.64 -0.22
CA PRO A 277 -22.31 -2.52 1.24
C PRO A 277 -21.02 -3.05 1.87
N MET A 278 -20.49 -4.17 1.37
CA MET A 278 -19.23 -4.74 1.83
C MET A 278 -18.04 -3.82 1.52
N LEU A 279 -18.03 -3.20 0.34
CA LEU A 279 -17.00 -2.23 -0.07
C LEU A 279 -17.04 -0.98 0.82
N GLN A 280 -18.23 -0.41 1.05
CA GLN A 280 -18.44 0.76 1.90
C GLN A 280 -18.00 0.50 3.34
N GLY A 281 -18.43 -0.63 3.93
CA GLY A 281 -18.07 -1.03 5.29
C GLY A 281 -16.57 -1.24 5.46
N GLY A 282 -15.92 -1.94 4.53
CA GLY A 282 -14.48 -2.15 4.54
C GLY A 282 -13.67 -0.85 4.43
N LEU A 283 -14.05 0.03 3.50
CA LEU A 283 -13.40 1.33 3.31
C LEU A 283 -13.59 2.25 4.52
N LEU A 284 -14.79 2.27 5.12
CA LEU A 284 -15.05 3.05 6.33
C LEU A 284 -14.10 2.65 7.46
N VAL A 285 -13.89 1.35 7.68
CA VAL A 285 -12.97 0.87 8.73
C VAL A 285 -11.52 1.24 8.42
N LEU A 286 -11.06 1.15 7.17
CA LEU A 286 -9.71 1.62 6.81
C LEU A 286 -9.54 3.12 7.02
N LEU A 287 -10.55 3.93 6.72
CA LEU A 287 -10.53 5.37 6.94
C LEU A 287 -10.49 5.71 8.43
N VAL A 288 -11.33 5.06 9.24
CA VAL A 288 -11.32 5.22 10.70
C VAL A 288 -9.96 4.84 11.27
N PHE A 289 -9.38 3.72 10.83
CA PHE A 289 -8.05 3.27 11.24
C PHE A 289 -6.97 4.32 10.89
N SER A 290 -6.98 4.84 9.66
CA SER A 290 -6.05 5.89 9.22
C SER A 290 -6.21 7.17 10.04
N MET A 291 -7.45 7.55 10.37
CA MET A 291 -7.74 8.71 11.21
C MET A 291 -7.22 8.52 12.64
N LEU A 292 -7.38 7.33 13.21
CA LEU A 292 -6.87 7.00 14.55
C LEU A 292 -5.35 7.07 14.60
N ILE A 293 -4.64 6.47 13.63
CA ILE A 293 -3.17 6.51 13.55
C ILE A 293 -2.68 7.95 13.38
N SER A 294 -3.31 8.72 12.49
CA SER A 294 -2.94 10.12 12.29
C SER A 294 -3.15 10.96 13.55
N SER A 295 -4.23 10.72 14.28
CA SER A 295 -4.53 11.43 15.53
C SER A 295 -3.56 11.04 16.64
N ALA A 296 -3.27 9.73 16.77
CA ALA A 296 -2.27 9.24 17.70
C ALA A 296 -0.87 9.83 17.41
N SER A 297 -0.50 9.95 16.13
CA SER A 297 0.76 10.57 15.71
C SER A 297 0.87 12.03 16.19
N ILE A 298 -0.19 12.82 16.05
CA ILE A 298 -0.20 14.22 16.53
C ILE A 298 -0.08 14.28 18.05
N LEU A 299 -0.79 13.42 18.77
CA LEU A 299 -0.72 13.38 20.24
C LEU A 299 0.67 12.96 20.71
N LEU A 300 1.25 11.93 20.10
CA LEU A 300 2.62 11.50 20.38
C LEU A 300 3.62 12.60 20.07
N GLN A 301 3.50 13.27 18.93
CA GLN A 301 4.39 14.38 18.57
C GLN A 301 4.32 15.52 19.60
N ARG A 302 3.12 15.90 20.04
CA ARG A 302 2.94 16.91 21.09
C ARG A 302 3.54 16.48 22.42
N TRP A 303 3.40 15.21 22.78
CA TRP A 303 3.97 14.68 24.02
C TRP A 303 5.50 14.68 23.98
N PHE A 304 6.11 14.27 22.85
CA PHE A 304 7.56 14.23 22.69
C PHE A 304 8.23 15.63 22.61
N LEU A 305 7.60 16.55 21.90
CA LEU A 305 8.20 17.86 21.60
C LEU A 305 7.70 18.99 22.54
N GLY A 306 6.66 18.75 23.33
CA GLY A 306 6.08 19.73 24.24
C GLY A 306 5.67 21.02 23.52
N HIS A 307 5.69 22.14 24.24
CA HIS A 307 5.34 23.48 23.70
C HIS A 307 6.36 24.04 22.68
N SER A 308 7.51 23.41 22.51
CA SER A 308 8.57 23.88 21.59
C SER A 308 8.18 23.81 20.11
N VAL A 309 7.18 22.98 19.75
CA VAL A 309 6.69 22.84 18.37
C VAL A 309 5.86 24.05 17.92
N THR A 310 5.16 24.69 18.83
CA THR A 310 4.28 25.82 18.52
C THR A 310 5.02 27.11 18.22
N SER A 311 6.30 27.20 18.58
CA SER A 311 7.10 28.44 18.42
C SER A 311 7.96 28.50 17.17
N GLY A 312 7.92 27.50 16.29
CA GLY A 312 8.66 27.53 14.99
C GLY A 312 10.20 27.65 15.11
N LYS A 313 10.74 27.54 16.32
CA LYS A 313 12.16 27.80 16.63
C LYS A 313 13.10 26.59 16.51
N LEU A 314 12.60 25.46 15.99
CA LEU A 314 13.51 24.37 15.63
C LEU A 314 14.14 24.69 14.29
N ILE A 315 15.33 25.31 14.36
CA ILE A 315 16.19 25.51 13.21
C ILE A 315 16.61 24.11 12.73
N SER A 316 15.96 23.62 11.67
CA SER A 316 16.48 22.48 10.94
C SER A 316 17.70 22.98 10.17
N SER A 317 18.90 22.64 10.65
CA SER A 317 20.09 22.83 9.84
C SER A 317 19.95 21.96 8.59
N HIS A 318 19.68 22.59 7.46
CA HIS A 318 19.74 21.95 6.17
C HIS A 318 21.21 21.62 5.87
N SER A 319 21.66 20.45 6.31
CA SER A 319 22.92 19.93 5.81
C SER A 319 22.71 19.55 4.35
N THR A 320 23.26 20.35 3.44
CA THR A 320 23.36 20.01 2.03
C THR A 320 24.22 18.77 1.88
N PHE A 321 23.59 17.61 1.77
CA PHE A 321 24.32 16.38 1.44
C PHE A 321 24.90 16.50 0.03
N ARG A 322 26.21 16.72 -0.07
CA ARG A 322 26.92 16.51 -1.34
C ARG A 322 27.03 14.99 -1.56
N PHE A 323 26.24 14.49 -2.49
CA PHE A 323 26.37 13.13 -2.98
C PHE A 323 27.67 12.98 -3.79
N THR A 324 28.75 12.59 -3.14
CA THR A 324 29.96 12.15 -3.84
C THR A 324 29.81 10.66 -4.14
N GLN A 325 29.18 10.32 -5.25
CA GLN A 325 29.15 8.93 -5.70
C GLN A 325 30.51 8.54 -6.28
N SER A 326 31.05 7.42 -5.82
CA SER A 326 32.23 6.77 -6.43
C SER A 326 31.94 6.46 -7.91
N THR A 327 32.88 6.74 -8.80
CA THR A 327 32.80 6.50 -10.23
C THR A 327 32.42 5.04 -10.53
N THR A 328 32.97 4.08 -9.75
CA THR A 328 32.64 2.65 -9.86
C THR A 328 31.16 2.39 -9.63
N LYS A 329 30.52 3.01 -8.62
CA LYS A 329 29.09 2.84 -8.35
C LYS A 329 28.23 3.41 -9.48
N ARG A 330 28.65 4.52 -10.10
CA ARG A 330 27.95 5.09 -11.27
C ARG A 330 28.03 4.15 -12.48
N ILE A 331 29.21 3.60 -12.76
CA ILE A 331 29.40 2.66 -13.87
C ILE A 331 28.55 1.41 -13.67
N VAL A 332 28.60 0.79 -12.48
CA VAL A 332 27.81 -0.42 -12.17
C VAL A 332 26.31 -0.12 -12.30
N SER A 333 25.83 0.99 -11.75
CA SER A 333 24.43 1.37 -11.85
C SER A 333 24.00 1.66 -13.30
N ALA A 334 24.84 2.35 -14.07
CA ALA A 334 24.58 2.60 -15.49
C ALA A 334 24.57 1.29 -16.33
N THR A 335 25.48 0.38 -16.05
CA THR A 335 25.53 -0.93 -16.74
C THR A 335 24.28 -1.75 -16.45
N ILE A 336 23.86 -1.83 -15.18
CA ILE A 336 22.62 -2.53 -14.79
C ILE A 336 21.42 -1.88 -15.50
N PHE A 337 21.36 -0.56 -15.54
CA PHE A 337 20.26 0.17 -16.19
C PHE A 337 20.21 -0.10 -17.69
N VAL A 338 21.35 -0.09 -18.38
CA VAL A 338 21.44 -0.42 -19.82
C VAL A 338 21.03 -1.86 -20.08
N LEU A 339 21.46 -2.81 -19.24
CA LEU A 339 21.05 -4.22 -19.36
C LEU A 339 19.54 -4.40 -19.16
N LEU A 340 18.95 -3.71 -18.20
CA LEU A 340 17.49 -3.74 -17.96
C LEU A 340 16.73 -3.17 -19.15
N ILE A 341 17.17 -2.04 -19.71
CA ILE A 341 16.55 -1.44 -20.90
C ILE A 341 16.72 -2.37 -22.12
N GLY A 342 17.87 -2.97 -22.29
CA GLY A 342 18.11 -3.93 -23.37
C GLY A 342 17.20 -5.15 -23.27
N CYS A 343 17.07 -5.73 -22.08
CA CYS A 343 16.18 -6.85 -21.80
C CYS A 343 14.71 -6.47 -22.04
N ALA A 344 14.31 -5.28 -21.60
CA ALA A 344 12.97 -4.76 -21.82
C ALA A 344 12.69 -4.53 -23.31
N GLY A 345 13.63 -3.94 -24.04
CA GLY A 345 13.51 -3.72 -25.49
C GLY A 345 13.36 -5.05 -26.23
N TRP A 346 14.16 -6.05 -25.87
CA TRP A 346 14.05 -7.39 -26.45
C TRP A 346 12.71 -8.08 -26.13
N ALA A 347 12.22 -7.95 -24.89
CA ALA A 347 10.93 -8.46 -24.49
C ALA A 347 9.76 -7.82 -25.26
N LEU A 348 9.88 -6.52 -25.59
CA LEU A 348 8.86 -5.77 -26.35
C LEU A 348 8.78 -6.16 -27.85
N MET A 349 9.83 -6.76 -28.39
CA MET A 349 9.84 -7.26 -29.78
C MET A 349 9.07 -8.57 -29.93
N ARG A 350 8.62 -9.17 -28.83
CA ARG A 350 7.91 -10.45 -28.81
C ARG A 350 6.44 -10.22 -28.40
N ASP A 351 5.53 -11.02 -28.98
CA ASP A 351 4.13 -10.97 -28.62
C ASP A 351 3.86 -11.72 -27.31
N PRO A 352 3.34 -11.03 -26.25
CA PRO A 352 3.06 -11.66 -24.96
C PRO A 352 1.84 -12.60 -24.95
N TYR A 353 1.05 -12.62 -26.03
CA TYR A 353 -0.24 -13.35 -26.07
C TYR A 353 -0.21 -14.60 -26.94
N THR A 354 0.76 -14.72 -27.85
CA THR A 354 0.87 -15.90 -28.74
C THR A 354 1.34 -17.14 -27.99
N ILE A 355 0.73 -18.29 -28.29
CA ILE A 355 1.11 -19.61 -27.77
C ILE A 355 2.07 -20.23 -28.79
N GLN A 356 3.36 -20.24 -28.49
CA GLN A 356 4.41 -20.68 -29.40
C GLN A 356 5.23 -21.86 -28.85
N PHE A 357 5.16 -22.10 -27.54
CA PHE A 357 5.99 -23.06 -26.84
C PHE A 357 5.16 -24.16 -26.20
N THR A 358 5.82 -25.23 -25.78
CA THR A 358 5.19 -26.27 -24.98
C THR A 358 4.86 -25.72 -23.58
N ARG A 359 3.81 -26.31 -22.97
CA ARG A 359 3.37 -25.91 -21.63
C ARG A 359 4.50 -26.11 -20.62
N LEU A 360 4.82 -25.07 -19.84
CA LEU A 360 5.88 -25.07 -18.83
C LEU A 360 7.27 -25.43 -19.40
N GLU A 361 7.52 -25.06 -20.65
CA GLU A 361 8.83 -25.27 -21.28
C GLU A 361 9.94 -24.61 -20.47
N SER A 362 11.03 -25.34 -20.27
CA SER A 362 12.19 -24.85 -19.54
C SER A 362 12.91 -23.73 -20.29
N PRO A 363 13.65 -22.85 -19.58
CA PRO A 363 14.42 -21.77 -20.20
C PRO A 363 15.31 -22.27 -21.34
N SER A 364 15.26 -21.60 -22.49
CA SER A 364 16.04 -21.90 -23.71
C SER A 364 16.44 -20.61 -24.41
N PHE A 365 17.29 -20.66 -25.44
CA PHE A 365 17.60 -19.47 -26.25
C PHE A 365 16.38 -18.89 -26.96
N ALA A 366 15.41 -19.73 -27.33
CA ALA A 366 14.16 -19.30 -27.95
C ALA A 366 13.20 -18.68 -26.93
N ALA A 367 13.15 -19.23 -25.72
CA ALA A 367 12.34 -18.74 -24.60
C ALA A 367 13.25 -18.56 -23.36
N PRO A 368 13.92 -17.41 -23.19
CA PRO A 368 14.95 -17.22 -22.15
C PRO A 368 14.45 -17.42 -20.72
N PHE A 369 13.19 -17.11 -20.44
CA PHE A 369 12.56 -17.37 -19.14
C PHE A 369 11.62 -18.59 -19.18
N GLY A 370 11.64 -19.36 -20.27
CA GLY A 370 10.73 -20.46 -20.49
C GLY A 370 9.32 -20.01 -20.85
N ALA A 371 8.35 -20.95 -20.79
CA ALA A 371 6.95 -20.71 -21.12
C ALA A 371 6.04 -20.88 -19.91
N ASP A 372 4.90 -20.18 -19.93
CA ASP A 372 3.88 -20.29 -18.90
C ASP A 372 3.04 -21.60 -19.02
N ALA A 373 2.07 -21.76 -18.11
CA ALA A 373 1.18 -22.91 -18.10
C ALA A 373 0.29 -23.05 -19.35
N VAL A 374 0.32 -22.09 -20.27
CA VAL A 374 -0.44 -22.08 -21.53
C VAL A 374 0.48 -22.17 -22.74
N GLY A 375 1.80 -22.05 -22.56
CA GLY A 375 2.79 -22.07 -23.64
C GLY A 375 3.13 -20.69 -24.22
N ARG A 376 2.95 -19.61 -23.46
CA ARG A 376 3.31 -18.25 -23.85
C ARG A 376 4.71 -17.90 -23.31
N ASP A 377 5.48 -17.11 -24.06
CA ASP A 377 6.81 -16.64 -23.64
C ASP A 377 6.74 -15.78 -22.37
N LEU A 378 7.37 -16.23 -21.30
CA LEU A 378 7.41 -15.49 -20.02
C LEU A 378 8.18 -14.16 -20.13
N LEU A 379 9.25 -14.09 -20.95
CA LEU A 379 9.98 -12.83 -21.16
C LEU A 379 9.11 -11.80 -21.87
N ALA A 380 8.38 -12.21 -22.91
CA ALA A 380 7.43 -11.33 -23.61
C ALA A 380 6.33 -10.81 -22.68
N ARG A 381 5.80 -11.67 -21.81
CA ARG A 381 4.78 -11.28 -20.81
C ARG A 381 5.30 -10.30 -19.78
N VAL A 382 6.52 -10.49 -19.29
CA VAL A 382 7.17 -9.52 -18.38
C VAL A 382 7.36 -8.18 -19.09
N GLY A 383 7.84 -8.17 -20.33
CA GLY A 383 8.00 -6.95 -21.13
C GLY A 383 6.69 -6.21 -21.37
N GLY A 384 5.64 -6.92 -21.76
CA GLY A 384 4.30 -6.36 -21.96
C GLY A 384 3.72 -5.76 -20.66
N GLY A 385 3.85 -6.47 -19.54
CA GLY A 385 3.46 -5.99 -18.21
C GLY A 385 4.23 -4.72 -17.81
N MET A 386 5.56 -4.73 -18.02
CA MET A 386 6.42 -3.59 -17.73
C MET A 386 6.03 -2.34 -18.55
N MET A 387 5.77 -2.50 -19.85
CA MET A 387 5.33 -1.40 -20.72
C MET A 387 3.99 -0.84 -20.28
N SER A 388 3.02 -1.69 -19.94
CA SER A 388 1.71 -1.27 -19.42
C SER A 388 1.86 -0.49 -18.13
N THR A 389 2.69 -0.95 -17.19
CA THR A 389 2.97 -0.27 -15.92
C THR A 389 3.64 1.09 -16.14
N ILE A 390 4.65 1.16 -17.03
CA ILE A 390 5.34 2.42 -17.35
C ILE A 390 4.37 3.43 -18.00
N LYS A 391 3.59 2.99 -18.98
CA LYS A 391 2.56 3.83 -19.61
C LYS A 391 1.61 4.43 -18.59
N MET A 392 1.05 3.59 -17.71
CA MET A 392 0.13 4.05 -16.67
C MET A 392 0.81 4.98 -15.66
N GLY A 393 2.06 4.66 -15.26
CA GLY A 393 2.85 5.51 -14.37
C GLY A 393 3.10 6.90 -14.96
N ILE A 394 3.45 6.98 -16.23
CA ILE A 394 3.65 8.27 -16.94
C ILE A 394 2.35 9.06 -16.99
N ILE A 395 1.24 8.42 -17.39
CA ILE A 395 -0.07 9.09 -17.49
C ILE A 395 -0.51 9.58 -16.11
N ALA A 396 -0.42 8.75 -15.08
CA ALA A 396 -0.79 9.11 -13.72
C ALA A 396 0.06 10.27 -13.18
N THR A 397 1.38 10.23 -13.42
CA THR A 397 2.31 11.29 -13.00
C THR A 397 2.00 12.60 -13.70
N PHE A 398 1.76 12.56 -15.01
CA PHE A 398 1.40 13.74 -15.79
C PHE A 398 0.08 14.36 -15.33
N LEU A 399 -0.96 13.55 -15.14
CA LEU A 399 -2.24 14.02 -14.63
C LEU A 399 -2.11 14.60 -13.22
N SER A 400 -1.37 13.93 -12.33
CA SER A 400 -1.12 14.42 -10.97
C SER A 400 -0.35 15.74 -10.98
N LEU A 401 0.62 15.90 -11.89
CA LEU A 401 1.37 17.14 -12.04
C LEU A 401 0.45 18.28 -12.52
N VAL A 402 -0.36 18.04 -13.54
CA VAL A 402 -1.29 19.04 -14.07
C VAL A 402 -2.30 19.47 -13.02
N ILE A 403 -2.95 18.50 -12.36
CA ILE A 403 -3.93 18.77 -11.30
C ILE A 403 -3.26 19.48 -10.12
N GLY A 404 -2.07 19.02 -9.69
CA GLY A 404 -1.32 19.63 -8.59
C GLY A 404 -0.90 21.06 -8.89
N LEU A 405 -0.49 21.37 -10.13
CA LEU A 405 -0.19 22.74 -10.56
C LEU A 405 -1.44 23.61 -10.56
N LEU A 406 -2.54 23.14 -11.14
CA LEU A 406 -3.82 23.87 -11.15
C LEU A 406 -4.31 24.18 -9.72
N LEU A 407 -4.29 23.20 -8.83
CA LEU A 407 -4.63 23.38 -7.42
C LEU A 407 -3.65 24.32 -6.70
N GLY A 408 -2.36 24.28 -7.07
CA GLY A 408 -1.31 25.15 -6.54
C GLY A 408 -1.51 26.61 -6.93
N PHE A 409 -2.00 26.92 -8.12
CA PHE A 409 -2.34 28.28 -8.52
C PHE A 409 -3.53 28.87 -7.75
N VAL A 410 -4.45 28.03 -7.25
CA VAL A 410 -5.65 28.41 -6.52
C VAL A 410 -5.49 28.13 -5.00
N THR A 411 -4.30 28.37 -4.46
CA THR A 411 -3.89 28.00 -3.11
C THR A 411 -4.84 28.47 -2.00
N ARG A 412 -5.50 29.61 -2.18
CA ARG A 412 -6.41 30.16 -1.16
C ARG A 412 -7.66 29.29 -0.93
N TYR A 413 -8.11 28.56 -1.95
CA TYR A 413 -9.31 27.71 -1.92
C TYR A 413 -8.97 26.21 -1.90
N SER A 414 -7.75 25.84 -2.30
CA SER A 414 -7.33 24.44 -2.43
C SER A 414 -6.77 23.82 -1.14
N GLN A 415 -6.43 24.62 -0.11
CA GLN A 415 -5.88 24.11 1.15
C GLN A 415 -6.80 23.07 1.80
N GLY A 416 -8.12 23.30 1.81
CA GLY A 416 -9.09 22.34 2.31
C GLY A 416 -9.12 21.04 1.50
N LEU A 417 -9.08 21.14 0.16
CA LEU A 417 -9.02 19.97 -0.73
C LEU A 417 -7.71 19.19 -0.56
N ILE A 418 -6.57 19.87 -0.40
CA ILE A 418 -5.28 19.22 -0.16
C ILE A 418 -5.27 18.50 1.21
N GLU A 419 -5.89 19.07 2.24
CA GLU A 419 -6.03 18.38 3.53
C GLU A 419 -6.99 17.20 3.46
N ILE A 420 -8.06 17.30 2.68
CA ILE A 420 -8.97 16.19 2.39
C ILE A 420 -8.23 15.04 1.71
N THR A 421 -7.47 15.31 0.67
CA THR A 421 -6.73 14.25 -0.06
C THR A 421 -5.63 13.59 0.77
N LYS A 422 -5.01 14.31 1.71
CA LYS A 422 -4.04 13.71 2.66
C LYS A 422 -4.68 12.76 3.68
N GLY A 423 -5.96 12.90 3.96
CA GLY A 423 -6.72 12.04 4.86
C GLY A 423 -7.12 10.70 4.24
N VAL A 424 -7.15 10.60 2.90
CA VAL A 424 -7.54 9.39 2.18
C VAL A 424 -6.31 8.55 1.85
N PRO A 425 -6.20 7.30 2.34
CA PRO A 425 -5.13 6.40 1.93
C PRO A 425 -5.15 6.19 0.42
N TYR A 426 -3.99 6.30 -0.25
CA TYR A 426 -3.87 6.20 -1.71
C TYR A 426 -4.44 4.91 -2.30
N ILE A 427 -4.45 3.84 -1.53
CA ILE A 427 -5.05 2.55 -1.93
C ILE A 427 -6.57 2.61 -1.92
N VAL A 428 -7.16 3.28 -0.92
CA VAL A 428 -8.61 3.53 -0.90
C VAL A 428 -9.00 4.31 -2.14
N ALA A 429 -8.24 5.35 -2.50
CA ALA A 429 -8.46 6.10 -3.74
C ALA A 429 -8.31 5.21 -4.99
N GLY A 430 -7.30 4.34 -5.03
CA GLY A 430 -7.10 3.38 -6.12
C GLY A 430 -8.22 2.36 -6.25
N LEU A 431 -8.68 1.80 -5.13
CA LEU A 431 -9.81 0.86 -5.09
C LEU A 431 -11.13 1.54 -5.48
N LEU A 432 -11.33 2.80 -5.09
CA LEU A 432 -12.44 3.62 -5.53
C LEU A 432 -12.46 3.77 -7.05
N ILE A 433 -11.33 4.16 -7.64
CA ILE A 433 -11.22 4.31 -9.09
C ILE A 433 -11.42 2.98 -9.80
N ALA A 434 -10.83 1.89 -9.30
CA ALA A 434 -10.99 0.55 -9.86
C ALA A 434 -12.45 0.08 -9.82
N GLY A 435 -13.16 0.36 -8.72
CA GLY A 435 -14.58 0.07 -8.63
C GLY A 435 -15.44 0.96 -9.54
N LEU A 436 -15.10 2.26 -9.70
CA LEU A 436 -15.78 3.21 -10.60
C LEU A 436 -15.66 2.85 -12.07
N THR A 437 -14.50 2.33 -12.48
CA THR A 437 -14.23 2.04 -13.89
C THR A 437 -14.70 0.65 -14.31
N GLY A 438 -15.16 -0.16 -13.36
CA GLY A 438 -15.45 -1.56 -13.59
C GLY A 438 -14.22 -2.32 -14.10
N MET A 439 -14.43 -3.52 -14.63
CA MET A 439 -13.36 -4.30 -15.27
C MET A 439 -13.10 -3.82 -16.71
N ASN A 440 -12.99 -2.51 -16.94
CA ASN A 440 -12.61 -2.00 -18.25
C ASN A 440 -11.12 -2.31 -18.47
N PRO A 441 -10.74 -3.16 -19.43
CA PRO A 441 -9.37 -3.62 -19.62
C PRO A 441 -8.37 -2.49 -19.90
N ASN A 442 -8.85 -1.32 -20.33
CA ASN A 442 -8.02 -0.15 -20.60
C ASN A 442 -7.71 0.71 -19.35
N LEU A 443 -8.41 0.50 -18.23
CA LEU A 443 -8.26 1.31 -17.01
C LEU A 443 -7.91 0.47 -15.77
N SER A 444 -7.94 -0.86 -15.86
CA SER A 444 -7.67 -1.74 -14.74
C SER A 444 -6.19 -2.08 -14.63
N LEU A 445 -5.50 -1.48 -13.69
CA LEU A 445 -4.14 -1.84 -13.25
C LEU A 445 -4.03 -3.28 -12.73
N ILE A 446 -5.15 -3.96 -12.49
CA ILE A 446 -5.22 -5.27 -11.82
C ILE A 446 -5.35 -6.42 -12.84
N HIS A 447 -5.71 -6.15 -14.11
CA HIS A 447 -5.99 -7.18 -15.11
C HIS A 447 -4.77 -7.76 -15.86
N ILE A 448 -3.56 -7.60 -15.34
CA ILE A 448 -2.39 -8.30 -15.93
C ILE A 448 -2.44 -9.82 -15.68
N SER A 449 -3.34 -10.32 -14.84
CA SER A 449 -3.34 -11.74 -14.42
C SER A 449 -4.44 -12.64 -14.96
N GLU A 450 -5.46 -12.13 -15.66
CA GLU A 450 -6.49 -13.01 -16.24
C GLU A 450 -6.54 -12.94 -17.78
N PRO A 451 -6.34 -14.07 -18.48
CA PRO A 451 -6.55 -14.14 -19.91
C PRO A 451 -8.04 -14.00 -20.20
N THR A 452 -8.43 -12.93 -20.88
CA THR A 452 -9.73 -12.88 -21.55
C THR A 452 -9.88 -14.11 -22.45
N ARG A 453 -10.71 -15.05 -22.05
CA ARG A 453 -11.17 -16.13 -22.94
C ARG A 453 -11.87 -15.45 -24.13
N ARG A 454 -11.21 -15.37 -25.27
CA ARG A 454 -11.95 -15.19 -26.53
C ARG A 454 -12.77 -16.46 -26.73
N PRO A 455 -14.07 -16.38 -27.09
CA PRO A 455 -14.82 -17.55 -27.47
C PRO A 455 -14.11 -18.18 -28.67
N ILE A 456 -13.79 -19.45 -28.56
CA ILE A 456 -13.40 -20.28 -29.70
C ILE A 456 -14.69 -20.43 -30.51
N ILE A 457 -14.81 -19.67 -31.58
CA ILE A 457 -15.77 -19.92 -32.62
C ILE A 457 -15.23 -21.11 -33.40
N SER A 458 -15.85 -22.25 -33.22
CA SER A 458 -15.68 -23.46 -34.03
C SER A 458 -16.10 -23.22 -35.46
#